data_f35556ced2100389a64c3d931b07707d
#
_entry.id   f35556ced2100389a64c3d931b07707d
#
_cell.length_a   1.000
_cell.length_b   1.000
_cell.length_c   1.000
_cell.angle_alpha   90.00
_cell.angle_beta   90.00
_cell.angle_gamma   90.00
#
_symmetry.space_group_name_H-M   'P 1'
#
loop_
_entity.id
_entity.type
_entity.pdbx_description
1 polymer ?
#
loop_
_entity_poly.entity_id
_entity_poly.type
_entity_poly.pdbx_seq_one_letter_code
_entity_poly.pdbx_strand_id
1 'polypeptide(L)'
;MSEMACTLVFDVTEPAELVLRIAAVSPRSESLSVEAVELPGRQHYLRAGPGRLTVEYQATVDRVTGSQPVTPYDRVVALRPSRYCPSDRLLGFAFQQFGGAGDPTDTVRAIVAWVHTHLTYTLGSSGPSTDAIDTLLSGSGVCRDYAHLTATLCRAVGIPARVVAVYAPGLSPMDFHLVVETALDDEWRVWDATRLAPRQSLIRIATGRDAADTAFATTLSGALTMPELMVFAVTDGDLPIDDHFELVSLGGSVAT
;
A
#
# COMPACT_ATOMS: atom_id res chain seq x y z
N MET A 1 -6.40 -10.58 17.74
CA MET A 1 -5.15 -11.06 17.10
C MET A 1 -5.45 -11.26 15.62
N SER A 2 -4.48 -11.05 14.76
CA SER A 2 -4.63 -11.32 13.31
C SER A 2 -3.53 -12.26 12.86
N GLU A 3 -3.87 -13.15 11.94
CA GLU A 3 -2.95 -14.11 11.33
C GLU A 3 -2.81 -13.78 9.85
N MET A 4 -1.60 -13.80 9.34
CA MET A 4 -1.30 -13.58 7.94
C MET A 4 -0.21 -14.51 7.43
N ALA A 5 -0.32 -14.84 6.14
CA ALA A 5 0.68 -15.61 5.43
C ALA A 5 0.73 -15.19 3.97
N CYS A 6 1.85 -15.40 3.32
CA CYS A 6 1.93 -15.40 1.88
C CYS A 6 2.89 -16.47 1.36
N THR A 7 2.62 -16.94 0.16
CA THR A 7 3.49 -17.82 -0.60
C THR A 7 3.77 -17.17 -1.95
N LEU A 8 5.05 -16.95 -2.23
CA LEU A 8 5.52 -16.44 -3.53
C LEU A 8 6.34 -17.53 -4.19
N VAL A 9 6.00 -17.88 -5.42
CA VAL A 9 6.74 -18.87 -6.20
C VAL A 9 7.39 -18.16 -7.37
N PHE A 10 8.70 -18.33 -7.50
CA PHE A 10 9.49 -17.75 -8.58
C PHE A 10 10.13 -18.86 -9.41
N ASP A 11 10.06 -18.73 -10.73
CA ASP A 11 10.86 -19.50 -11.66
C ASP A 11 12.04 -18.66 -12.10
N VAL A 12 13.21 -18.94 -11.52
CA VAL A 12 14.47 -18.22 -11.75
C VAL A 12 15.18 -18.84 -12.95
N THR A 13 15.38 -18.05 -14.00
CA THR A 13 16.07 -18.52 -15.22
C THR A 13 17.54 -18.11 -15.25
N GLU A 14 17.91 -17.02 -14.59
CA GLU A 14 19.28 -16.57 -14.40
C GLU A 14 19.50 -16.20 -12.93
N PRO A 15 20.72 -16.36 -12.38
CA PRO A 15 20.99 -15.96 -11.00
C PRO A 15 20.45 -14.55 -10.70
N ALA A 16 19.61 -14.44 -9.69
CA ALA A 16 18.85 -13.22 -9.43
C ALA A 16 19.06 -12.70 -7.99
N GLU A 17 18.95 -11.39 -7.85
CA GLU A 17 18.88 -10.69 -6.57
C GLU A 17 17.48 -10.11 -6.40
N LEU A 18 16.87 -10.36 -5.25
CA LEU A 18 15.51 -10.00 -4.91
C LEU A 18 15.46 -9.22 -3.60
N VAL A 19 14.55 -8.26 -3.54
CA VAL A 19 14.11 -7.63 -2.28
C VAL A 19 12.64 -7.88 -2.10
N LEU A 20 12.27 -8.46 -0.97
CA LEU A 20 10.88 -8.72 -0.59
C LEU A 20 10.45 -7.75 0.52
N ARG A 21 9.23 -7.21 0.41
CA ARG A 21 8.54 -6.41 1.41
C ARG A 21 7.21 -7.08 1.73
N ILE A 22 7.27 -8.15 2.49
CA ILE A 22 6.13 -8.99 2.86
C ILE A 22 5.95 -9.10 4.37
N ALA A 23 6.93 -8.66 5.15
CA ALA A 23 6.87 -8.76 6.60
C ALA A 23 5.92 -7.73 7.21
N ALA A 24 5.02 -8.21 8.08
CA ALA A 24 4.15 -7.34 8.85
C ALA A 24 4.95 -6.48 9.83
N VAL A 25 4.48 -5.27 10.09
CA VAL A 25 5.09 -4.39 11.09
C VAL A 25 4.70 -4.84 12.49
N SER A 26 5.71 -4.91 13.40
CA SER A 26 5.53 -5.28 14.81
C SER A 26 4.82 -6.63 15.02
N PRO A 27 5.29 -7.72 14.40
CA PRO A 27 4.69 -9.02 14.61
C PRO A 27 4.95 -9.52 16.05
N ARG A 28 3.99 -10.26 16.59
CA ARG A 28 4.16 -11.02 17.84
C ARG A 28 5.02 -12.27 17.62
N SER A 29 4.80 -12.91 16.47
CA SER A 29 5.59 -14.03 15.97
C SER A 29 5.63 -14.00 14.47
N GLU A 30 6.73 -14.44 13.89
CA GLU A 30 6.87 -14.57 12.45
C GLU A 30 7.86 -15.65 12.05
N SER A 31 7.74 -16.12 10.81
CA SER A 31 8.70 -17.02 10.17
C SER A 31 8.82 -16.71 8.70
N LEU A 32 10.02 -16.89 8.17
CA LEU A 32 10.34 -16.79 6.74
C LEU A 32 11.05 -18.07 6.34
N SER A 33 10.60 -18.74 5.27
CA SER A 33 11.10 -20.08 4.86
C SER A 33 12.49 -20.06 4.21
N VAL A 34 13.03 -18.89 3.88
CA VAL A 34 14.31 -18.73 3.18
C VAL A 34 15.29 -17.90 4.01
N GLU A 35 16.59 -18.15 3.82
CA GLU A 35 17.61 -17.25 4.34
C GLU A 35 17.62 -15.94 3.58
N ALA A 36 17.52 -14.84 4.30
CA ALA A 36 17.54 -13.50 3.75
C ALA A 36 18.28 -12.54 4.70
N VAL A 37 18.86 -11.50 4.14
CA VAL A 37 19.43 -10.38 4.92
C VAL A 37 18.31 -9.38 5.15
N GLU A 38 17.97 -9.12 6.41
CA GLU A 38 17.03 -8.05 6.73
C GLU A 38 17.69 -6.68 6.55
N LEU A 39 17.07 -5.84 5.73
CA LEU A 39 17.46 -4.47 5.48
C LEU A 39 16.53 -3.51 6.24
N PRO A 40 16.88 -2.21 6.38
CA PRO A 40 16.00 -1.22 7.00
C PRO A 40 14.59 -1.23 6.40
N GLY A 41 13.57 -0.99 7.22
CA GLY A 41 12.16 -1.02 6.80
C GLY A 41 11.62 -2.43 6.57
N ARG A 42 12.19 -3.45 7.25
CA ARG A 42 11.77 -4.85 7.21
C ARG A 42 11.76 -5.46 5.82
N GLN A 43 12.74 -5.06 5.00
CA GLN A 43 12.96 -5.64 3.69
C GLN A 43 13.84 -6.87 3.80
N HIS A 44 13.57 -7.91 3.03
CA HIS A 44 14.36 -9.13 2.99
C HIS A 44 15.09 -9.23 1.65
N TYR A 45 16.41 -9.05 1.67
CA TYR A 45 17.26 -9.25 0.52
C TYR A 45 17.72 -10.71 0.44
N LEU A 46 17.58 -11.30 -0.74
CA LEU A 46 18.02 -12.68 -1.00
C LEU A 46 18.62 -12.85 -2.40
N ARG A 47 19.44 -13.87 -2.55
CA ARG A 47 20.00 -14.32 -3.82
C ARG A 47 19.44 -15.69 -4.17
N ALA A 48 19.03 -15.86 -5.43
CA ALA A 48 18.50 -17.10 -5.94
C ALA A 48 19.29 -17.57 -7.15
N GLY A 49 19.67 -18.86 -7.16
CA GLY A 49 20.19 -19.53 -8.35
C GLY A 49 19.04 -19.96 -9.28
N PRO A 50 19.37 -20.40 -10.53
CA PRO A 50 18.38 -20.94 -11.45
C PRO A 50 17.62 -22.12 -10.84
N GLY A 51 16.29 -22.14 -11.07
CA GLY A 51 15.37 -23.14 -10.55
C GLY A 51 14.11 -22.52 -9.96
N ARG A 52 13.30 -23.37 -9.31
CA ARG A 52 12.08 -22.93 -8.63
C ARG A 52 12.42 -22.51 -7.20
N LEU A 53 12.09 -21.27 -6.84
CA LEU A 53 12.20 -20.71 -5.51
C LEU A 53 10.81 -20.49 -4.93
N THR A 54 10.52 -21.11 -3.79
CA THR A 54 9.31 -20.84 -3.00
C THR A 54 9.67 -20.08 -1.74
N VAL A 55 9.03 -18.95 -1.54
CA VAL A 55 9.17 -18.14 -0.33
C VAL A 55 7.84 -18.15 0.41
N GLU A 56 7.87 -18.58 1.66
CA GLU A 56 6.72 -18.58 2.56
C GLU A 56 7.00 -17.64 3.74
N TYR A 57 6.06 -16.79 4.03
CA TYR A 57 6.06 -15.92 5.20
C TYR A 57 4.79 -16.14 5.99
N GLN A 58 4.89 -16.23 7.31
CA GLN A 58 3.77 -16.34 8.23
C GLN A 58 4.02 -15.42 9.42
N ALA A 59 2.98 -14.77 9.91
CA ALA A 59 3.06 -13.95 11.12
C ALA A 59 1.74 -13.88 11.88
N THR A 60 1.85 -13.57 13.16
CA THR A 60 0.72 -13.14 13.98
C THR A 60 0.98 -11.71 14.47
N VAL A 61 -0.05 -10.89 14.48
CA VAL A 61 0.02 -9.49 14.95
C VAL A 61 -1.08 -9.25 15.97
N ASP A 62 -0.73 -8.66 17.11
CA ASP A 62 -1.74 -8.15 18.02
C ASP A 62 -2.35 -6.87 17.43
N ARG A 63 -3.65 -6.66 17.67
CA ARG A 63 -4.31 -5.43 17.20
C ARG A 63 -3.64 -4.22 17.87
N VAL A 64 -2.85 -3.47 17.11
CA VAL A 64 -2.21 -2.26 17.58
C VAL A 64 -3.16 -1.09 17.37
N THR A 65 -3.62 -0.51 18.47
CA THR A 65 -4.37 0.74 18.47
C THR A 65 -3.41 1.89 18.71
N GLY A 66 -3.56 2.97 17.97
CA GLY A 66 -2.75 4.19 18.12
C GLY A 66 -2.45 4.83 16.78
N SER A 67 -2.26 6.12 16.80
CA SER A 67 -1.86 6.89 15.63
C SER A 67 -0.34 7.00 15.55
N GLN A 68 0.18 7.18 14.35
CA GLN A 68 1.58 7.56 14.14
C GLN A 68 1.65 9.09 14.02
N PRO A 69 2.51 9.76 14.83
CA PRO A 69 2.75 11.19 14.67
C PRO A 69 3.41 11.47 13.30
N VAL A 70 3.09 12.62 12.75
CA VAL A 70 3.67 13.12 11.50
C VAL A 70 4.83 14.06 11.81
N THR A 71 6.03 13.71 11.36
CA THR A 71 7.19 14.61 11.51
C THR A 71 7.21 15.68 10.40
N PRO A 72 7.93 16.80 10.58
CA PRO A 72 8.16 17.75 9.50
C PRO A 72 8.83 17.12 8.26
N TYR A 73 9.71 16.14 8.46
CA TYR A 73 10.35 15.42 7.36
C TYR A 73 9.32 14.60 6.58
N ASP A 74 8.43 13.89 7.26
CA ASP A 74 7.34 13.14 6.63
C ASP A 74 6.47 14.02 5.74
N ARG A 75 6.10 15.22 6.23
CA ARG A 75 5.32 16.18 5.43
C ARG A 75 6.02 16.58 4.15
N VAL A 76 7.32 16.87 4.23
CA VAL A 76 8.13 17.24 3.04
C VAL A 76 8.17 16.10 2.03
N VAL A 77 8.42 14.86 2.48
CA VAL A 77 8.50 13.68 1.61
C VAL A 77 7.14 13.35 1.01
N ALA A 78 6.08 13.40 1.82
CA ALA A 78 4.72 13.03 1.43
C ALA A 78 4.02 14.05 0.52
N LEU A 79 4.61 15.23 0.31
CA LEU A 79 4.13 16.23 -0.67
C LEU A 79 4.83 16.13 -2.03
N ARG A 80 5.94 15.39 -2.12
CA ARG A 80 6.72 15.32 -3.36
C ARG A 80 6.02 14.47 -4.41
N PRO A 81 6.07 14.88 -5.69
CA PRO A 81 5.74 13.99 -6.80
C PRO A 81 6.64 12.75 -6.77
N SER A 82 6.14 11.66 -7.29
CA SER A 82 6.90 10.42 -7.40
C SER A 82 6.57 9.70 -8.70
N ARG A 83 7.25 8.58 -9.01
CA ARG A 83 7.14 7.91 -10.30
C ARG A 83 5.69 7.62 -10.72
N TYR A 84 4.89 7.07 -9.80
CA TYR A 84 3.51 6.69 -10.09
C TYR A 84 2.49 7.72 -9.58
N CYS A 85 2.96 8.72 -8.83
CA CYS A 85 2.14 9.82 -8.30
C CYS A 85 2.66 11.18 -8.76
N PRO A 86 2.51 11.54 -10.06
CA PRO A 86 3.00 12.81 -10.63
C PRO A 86 2.08 13.98 -10.25
N SER A 87 2.01 14.33 -8.96
CA SER A 87 1.08 15.32 -8.41
C SER A 87 1.25 16.73 -8.98
N ASP A 88 2.47 17.09 -9.37
CA ASP A 88 2.80 18.35 -10.05
C ASP A 88 2.11 18.50 -11.41
N ARG A 89 1.77 17.39 -12.08
CA ARG A 89 1.09 17.40 -13.39
C ARG A 89 -0.43 17.50 -13.27
N LEU A 90 -1.01 17.23 -12.11
CA LEU A 90 -2.46 17.27 -11.87
C LEU A 90 -2.93 18.45 -11.02
N LEU A 91 -2.06 19.43 -10.73
CA LEU A 91 -2.38 20.61 -9.90
C LEU A 91 -3.67 21.31 -10.35
N GLY A 92 -3.75 21.68 -11.63
CA GLY A 92 -4.92 22.40 -12.18
C GLY A 92 -6.21 21.60 -12.05
N PHE A 93 -6.16 20.30 -12.38
CA PHE A 93 -7.31 19.41 -12.24
C PHE A 93 -7.74 19.27 -10.76
N ALA A 94 -6.79 18.97 -9.88
CA ALA A 94 -7.09 18.75 -8.47
C ALA A 94 -7.65 20.00 -7.78
N PHE A 95 -7.09 21.18 -8.04
CA PHE A 95 -7.62 22.44 -7.52
C PHE A 95 -9.00 22.78 -8.07
N GLN A 96 -9.27 22.51 -9.35
CA GLN A 96 -10.58 22.71 -9.93
C GLN A 96 -11.66 21.84 -9.28
N GLN A 97 -11.32 20.58 -8.99
CA GLN A 97 -12.26 19.61 -8.43
C GLN A 97 -12.41 19.72 -6.91
N PHE A 98 -11.33 20.00 -6.18
CA PHE A 98 -11.25 19.84 -4.71
C PHE A 98 -10.74 21.10 -3.99
N GLY A 99 -10.24 22.11 -4.69
CA GLY A 99 -9.56 23.26 -4.07
C GLY A 99 -10.47 24.21 -3.25
N GLY A 100 -11.77 23.99 -3.22
CA GLY A 100 -12.74 24.79 -2.47
C GLY A 100 -13.26 24.16 -1.17
N ALA A 101 -12.77 22.99 -0.79
CA ALA A 101 -13.36 22.19 0.30
C ALA A 101 -13.08 22.72 1.73
N GLY A 102 -12.22 23.72 1.92
CA GLY A 102 -11.99 24.39 3.21
C GLY A 102 -11.23 23.56 4.24
N ASP A 103 -11.83 22.51 4.79
CA ASP A 103 -11.17 21.61 5.76
C ASP A 103 -10.38 20.50 5.05
N PRO A 104 -9.11 20.23 5.46
CA PRO A 104 -8.31 19.17 4.85
C PRO A 104 -8.95 17.79 4.93
N THR A 105 -9.61 17.45 6.02
CA THR A 105 -10.29 16.16 6.20
C THR A 105 -11.43 15.97 5.21
N ASP A 106 -12.25 17.01 5.04
CA ASP A 106 -13.37 16.98 4.10
C ASP A 106 -12.87 16.97 2.65
N THR A 107 -11.75 17.63 2.38
CA THR A 107 -11.07 17.54 1.07
C THR A 107 -10.63 16.12 0.77
N VAL A 108 -9.99 15.43 1.73
CA VAL A 108 -9.59 14.02 1.54
C VAL A 108 -10.80 13.11 1.35
N ARG A 109 -11.85 13.28 2.16
CA ARG A 109 -13.11 12.52 1.99
C ARG A 109 -13.71 12.70 0.60
N ALA A 110 -13.74 13.93 0.09
CA ALA A 110 -14.21 14.24 -1.25
C ALA A 110 -13.35 13.55 -2.34
N ILE A 111 -12.02 13.60 -2.20
CA ILE A 111 -11.08 12.93 -3.11
C ILE A 111 -11.32 11.41 -3.11
N VAL A 112 -11.35 10.78 -1.93
CA VAL A 112 -11.54 9.33 -1.79
C VAL A 112 -12.89 8.88 -2.38
N ALA A 113 -13.96 9.60 -2.08
CA ALA A 113 -15.28 9.33 -2.62
C ALA A 113 -15.32 9.50 -4.15
N TRP A 114 -14.66 10.54 -4.66
CA TRP A 114 -14.57 10.78 -6.10
C TRP A 114 -13.77 9.67 -6.81
N VAL A 115 -12.60 9.29 -6.29
CA VAL A 115 -11.81 8.18 -6.85
C VAL A 115 -12.60 6.89 -6.85
N HIS A 116 -13.29 6.58 -5.73
CA HIS A 116 -14.16 5.39 -5.63
C HIS A 116 -15.23 5.33 -6.71
N THR A 117 -15.87 6.45 -7.01
CA THR A 117 -16.96 6.50 -7.99
C THR A 117 -16.49 6.68 -9.43
N HIS A 118 -15.30 7.25 -9.61
CA HIS A 118 -14.73 7.52 -10.94
C HIS A 118 -14.07 6.28 -11.56
N LEU A 119 -13.45 5.42 -10.75
CA LEU A 119 -12.76 4.23 -11.23
C LEU A 119 -13.65 2.99 -11.17
N THR A 120 -13.48 2.14 -12.19
CA THR A 120 -14.00 0.77 -12.19
C THR A 120 -12.88 -0.19 -11.80
N TYR A 121 -13.09 -1.01 -10.75
CA TYR A 121 -12.09 -2.01 -10.34
C TYR A 121 -12.01 -3.11 -11.40
N THR A 122 -10.88 -3.23 -12.09
CA THR A 122 -10.70 -4.15 -13.21
C THR A 122 -9.33 -4.81 -13.15
N LEU A 123 -9.32 -6.12 -12.96
CA LEU A 123 -8.08 -6.90 -12.98
C LEU A 123 -7.44 -6.83 -14.38
N GLY A 124 -6.13 -6.66 -14.42
CA GLY A 124 -5.35 -6.60 -15.66
C GLY A 124 -5.48 -5.30 -16.45
N SER A 125 -6.18 -4.28 -15.92
CA SER A 125 -6.32 -2.96 -16.58
C SER A 125 -5.05 -2.11 -16.53
N SER A 126 -4.10 -2.45 -15.67
CA SER A 126 -2.87 -1.68 -15.47
C SER A 126 -1.62 -2.57 -15.50
N GLY A 127 -0.49 -1.95 -15.81
CA GLY A 127 0.81 -2.61 -15.92
C GLY A 127 1.90 -1.92 -15.09
N PRO A 128 3.16 -2.38 -15.17
CA PRO A 128 4.26 -1.85 -14.37
C PRO A 128 4.59 -0.37 -14.62
N SER A 129 4.15 0.19 -15.74
CA SER A 129 4.39 1.61 -16.10
C SER A 129 3.21 2.52 -15.82
N THR A 130 2.02 1.97 -15.53
CA THR A 130 0.78 2.75 -15.30
C THR A 130 0.93 3.68 -14.10
N ASP A 131 0.77 4.97 -14.33
CA ASP A 131 0.78 6.01 -13.31
C ASP A 131 -0.65 6.54 -13.00
N ALA A 132 -0.75 7.50 -12.09
CA ALA A 132 -2.04 8.08 -11.70
C ALA A 132 -2.72 8.85 -12.84
N ILE A 133 -1.97 9.36 -13.83
CA ILE A 133 -2.57 10.05 -15.00
C ILE A 133 -3.17 9.02 -15.94
N ASP A 134 -2.46 7.92 -16.21
CA ASP A 134 -2.98 6.83 -17.03
C ASP A 134 -4.27 6.27 -16.41
N THR A 135 -4.27 6.09 -15.07
CA THR A 135 -5.44 5.63 -14.32
C THR A 135 -6.61 6.62 -14.42
N LEU A 136 -6.33 7.92 -14.25
CA LEU A 136 -7.36 8.98 -14.39
C LEU A 136 -8.00 8.94 -15.78
N LEU A 137 -7.21 8.79 -16.83
CA LEU A 137 -7.69 8.80 -18.21
C LEU A 137 -8.42 7.51 -18.60
N SER A 138 -7.97 6.36 -18.08
CA SER A 138 -8.61 5.06 -18.37
C SER A 138 -9.92 4.84 -17.60
N GLY A 139 -10.08 5.49 -16.43
CA GLY A 139 -11.21 5.27 -15.53
C GLY A 139 -11.28 3.86 -14.95
N SER A 140 -10.17 3.11 -14.96
CA SER A 140 -10.10 1.73 -14.45
C SER A 140 -8.74 1.43 -13.82
N GLY A 141 -8.73 0.52 -12.86
CA GLY A 141 -7.51 0.15 -12.15
C GLY A 141 -7.73 -0.94 -11.11
N VAL A 142 -6.66 -1.32 -10.43
CA VAL A 142 -6.66 -2.17 -9.25
C VAL A 142 -6.30 -1.35 -8.00
N CYS A 143 -6.19 -1.96 -6.82
CA CYS A 143 -5.92 -1.26 -5.55
C CYS A 143 -4.72 -0.30 -5.64
N ARG A 144 -3.65 -0.69 -6.34
CA ARG A 144 -2.47 0.13 -6.59
C ARG A 144 -2.82 1.45 -7.30
N ASP A 145 -3.65 1.36 -8.31
CA ASP A 145 -4.00 2.51 -9.16
C ASP A 145 -4.95 3.47 -8.42
N TYR A 146 -5.90 2.93 -7.66
CA TYR A 146 -6.75 3.70 -6.72
C TYR A 146 -5.91 4.46 -5.69
N ALA A 147 -4.92 3.78 -5.09
CA ALA A 147 -4.03 4.41 -4.12
C ALA A 147 -3.15 5.49 -4.75
N HIS A 148 -2.58 5.24 -5.93
CA HIS A 148 -1.77 6.23 -6.65
C HIS A 148 -2.57 7.47 -7.02
N LEU A 149 -3.77 7.31 -7.57
CA LEU A 149 -4.61 8.44 -7.95
C LEU A 149 -5.03 9.25 -6.71
N THR A 150 -5.45 8.58 -5.64
CA THR A 150 -5.81 9.24 -4.37
C THR A 150 -4.63 10.03 -3.79
N ALA A 151 -3.45 9.42 -3.67
CA ALA A 151 -2.26 10.09 -3.16
C ALA A 151 -1.84 11.27 -4.05
N THR A 152 -1.94 11.12 -5.38
CA THR A 152 -1.63 12.18 -6.33
C THR A 152 -2.52 13.39 -6.15
N LEU A 153 -3.83 13.18 -6.05
CA LEU A 153 -4.81 14.26 -5.89
C LEU A 153 -4.66 14.95 -4.53
N CYS A 154 -4.44 14.20 -3.44
CA CYS A 154 -4.16 14.78 -2.14
C CYS A 154 -2.91 15.68 -2.16
N ARG A 155 -1.80 15.18 -2.70
CA ARG A 155 -0.55 15.98 -2.82
C ARG A 155 -0.74 17.21 -3.70
N ALA A 156 -1.48 17.09 -4.79
CA ALA A 156 -1.75 18.19 -5.71
C ALA A 156 -2.51 19.35 -5.05
N VAL A 157 -3.36 19.09 -4.05
CA VAL A 157 -4.03 20.14 -3.26
C VAL A 157 -3.29 20.49 -1.96
N GLY A 158 -2.04 20.05 -1.80
CA GLY A 158 -1.19 20.40 -0.67
C GLY A 158 -1.39 19.55 0.59
N ILE A 159 -2.09 18.42 0.51
CA ILE A 159 -2.27 17.48 1.62
C ILE A 159 -1.20 16.38 1.52
N PRO A 160 -0.30 16.24 2.54
CA PRO A 160 0.73 15.22 2.53
C PRO A 160 0.09 13.82 2.52
N ALA A 161 0.49 12.98 1.56
CA ALA A 161 -0.04 11.64 1.39
C ALA A 161 1.07 10.63 1.07
N ARG A 162 0.93 9.41 1.60
CA ARG A 162 1.81 8.27 1.32
C ARG A 162 0.99 7.01 1.04
N VAL A 163 1.52 6.08 0.28
CA VAL A 163 0.87 4.77 0.10
C VAL A 163 1.32 3.80 1.18
N VAL A 164 0.48 2.84 1.48
CA VAL A 164 0.72 1.81 2.49
C VAL A 164 0.37 0.45 1.92
N ALA A 165 1.37 -0.44 1.83
CA ALA A 165 1.13 -1.85 1.56
C ALA A 165 0.66 -2.54 2.84
N VAL A 166 -0.39 -3.35 2.72
CA VAL A 166 -1.04 -4.00 3.86
C VAL A 166 -1.46 -5.43 3.54
N TYR A 167 -1.55 -6.26 4.58
CA TYR A 167 -2.45 -7.41 4.61
C TYR A 167 -3.85 -6.91 4.97
N ALA A 168 -4.88 -7.46 4.32
CA ALA A 168 -6.24 -6.94 4.39
C ALA A 168 -7.25 -8.03 4.79
N PRO A 169 -7.42 -8.33 6.09
CA PRO A 169 -8.52 -9.18 6.54
C PRO A 169 -9.86 -8.66 6.05
N GLY A 170 -10.65 -9.52 5.40
CA GLY A 170 -11.91 -9.16 4.77
C GLY A 170 -11.85 -8.93 3.25
N LEU A 171 -10.66 -8.80 2.67
CA LEU A 171 -10.49 -8.72 1.22
C LEU A 171 -10.84 -10.08 0.57
N SER A 172 -11.61 -10.05 -0.51
CA SER A 172 -11.99 -11.27 -1.27
C SER A 172 -11.95 -11.00 -2.78
N PRO A 173 -11.18 -11.79 -3.57
CA PRO A 173 -10.20 -12.79 -3.12
C PRO A 173 -9.08 -12.17 -2.28
N MET A 174 -8.45 -12.96 -1.40
CA MET A 174 -7.33 -12.50 -0.59
C MET A 174 -6.13 -12.18 -1.46
N ASP A 175 -5.52 -11.01 -1.24
CA ASP A 175 -4.33 -10.52 -1.96
C ASP A 175 -3.60 -9.48 -1.10
N PHE A 176 -2.39 -9.10 -1.50
CA PHE A 176 -1.79 -7.87 -1.01
C PHE A 176 -2.65 -6.67 -1.40
N HIS A 177 -2.72 -5.70 -0.51
CA HIS A 177 -3.53 -4.51 -0.75
C HIS A 177 -2.72 -3.24 -0.60
N LEU A 178 -3.07 -2.20 -1.35
CA LEU A 178 -2.43 -0.90 -1.28
C LEU A 178 -3.49 0.17 -0.98
N VAL A 179 -3.23 0.93 0.07
CA VAL A 179 -4.09 2.02 0.55
C VAL A 179 -3.31 3.31 0.71
N VAL A 180 -3.94 4.40 1.12
CA VAL A 180 -3.32 5.71 1.29
C VAL A 180 -3.41 6.13 2.75
N GLU A 181 -2.36 6.76 3.26
CA GLU A 181 -2.41 7.57 4.47
C GLU A 181 -2.18 9.04 4.14
N THR A 182 -2.96 9.91 4.77
CA THR A 182 -2.77 11.37 4.73
C THR A 182 -2.43 11.92 6.10
N ALA A 183 -1.60 12.97 6.14
CA ALA A 183 -1.27 13.68 7.37
C ALA A 183 -2.36 14.70 7.69
N LEU A 184 -3.17 14.40 8.70
CA LEU A 184 -4.24 15.25 9.23
C LEU A 184 -4.06 15.40 10.75
N ASP A 185 -4.14 16.61 11.27
CA ASP A 185 -3.99 16.91 12.70
C ASP A 185 -2.73 16.29 13.34
N ASP A 186 -1.60 16.38 12.63
CA ASP A 186 -0.30 15.79 13.01
C ASP A 186 -0.29 14.28 13.17
N GLU A 187 -1.27 13.57 12.61
CA GLU A 187 -1.38 12.13 12.62
C GLU A 187 -1.62 11.54 11.23
N TRP A 188 -1.17 10.28 11.01
CA TRP A 188 -1.45 9.55 9.79
C TRP A 188 -2.83 8.90 9.85
N ARG A 189 -3.70 9.22 8.88
CA ARG A 189 -5.05 8.68 8.73
C ARG A 189 -5.15 7.85 7.46
N VAL A 190 -5.68 6.62 7.58
CA VAL A 190 -5.77 5.67 6.46
C VAL A 190 -7.07 5.83 5.68
N TRP A 191 -6.95 5.70 4.36
CA TRP A 191 -8.04 5.81 3.40
C TRP A 191 -7.94 4.68 2.38
N ASP A 192 -9.06 4.05 2.06
CA ASP A 192 -9.16 3.05 1.01
C ASP A 192 -10.29 3.43 0.03
N ALA A 193 -9.91 3.95 -1.13
CA ALA A 193 -10.86 4.31 -2.17
C ALA A 193 -11.48 3.07 -2.87
N THR A 194 -10.90 1.88 -2.71
CA THR A 194 -11.50 0.65 -3.24
C THR A 194 -12.68 0.17 -2.40
N ARG A 195 -12.64 0.39 -1.08
CA ARG A 195 -13.61 -0.09 -0.08
C ARG A 195 -13.76 -1.62 -0.06
N LEU A 196 -12.70 -2.34 -0.40
CA LEU A 196 -12.73 -3.81 -0.49
C LEU A 196 -12.50 -4.52 0.84
N ALA A 197 -11.94 -3.82 1.84
CA ALA A 197 -11.71 -4.35 3.18
C ALA A 197 -11.92 -3.25 4.23
N PRO A 198 -12.32 -3.60 5.47
CA PRO A 198 -12.44 -2.63 6.55
C PRO A 198 -11.08 -2.04 6.91
N ARG A 199 -10.95 -0.71 6.93
CA ARG A 199 -9.69 -0.01 7.25
C ARG A 199 -9.16 -0.36 8.64
N GLN A 200 -10.04 -0.63 9.59
CA GLN A 200 -9.70 -0.97 10.97
C GLN A 200 -9.05 -2.35 11.12
N SER A 201 -9.16 -3.23 10.11
CA SER A 201 -8.57 -4.58 10.10
C SER A 201 -7.24 -4.67 9.38
N LEU A 202 -6.82 -3.62 8.68
CA LEU A 202 -5.60 -3.62 7.86
C LEU A 202 -4.33 -3.73 8.72
N ILE A 203 -3.36 -4.52 8.24
CA ILE A 203 -2.10 -4.76 8.91
C ILE A 203 -0.98 -4.25 8.01
N ARG A 204 -0.22 -3.27 8.50
CA ARG A 204 0.84 -2.60 7.75
C ARG A 204 1.99 -3.55 7.41
N ILE A 205 2.46 -3.47 6.17
CA ILE A 205 3.70 -4.08 5.66
C ILE A 205 4.75 -2.99 5.46
N ALA A 206 4.46 -2.00 4.63
CA ALA A 206 5.40 -0.94 4.27
C ALA A 206 4.69 0.37 3.97
N THR A 207 5.40 1.48 4.12
CA THR A 207 4.96 2.80 3.66
C THR A 207 5.93 3.35 2.63
N GLY A 208 5.45 4.19 1.72
CA GLY A 208 6.29 4.80 0.71
C GLY A 208 5.59 5.90 -0.07
N ARG A 209 6.32 6.51 -1.01
CA ARG A 209 5.77 7.56 -1.86
C ARG A 209 4.79 7.01 -2.88
N ASP A 210 5.09 5.80 -3.39
CA ASP A 210 4.27 5.05 -4.33
C ASP A 210 4.70 3.56 -4.35
N ALA A 211 4.20 2.78 -5.30
CA ALA A 211 4.49 1.36 -5.41
C ALA A 211 5.98 1.03 -5.67
N ALA A 212 6.80 1.97 -6.15
CA ALA A 212 8.24 1.73 -6.26
C ALA A 212 8.90 1.54 -4.89
N ASP A 213 8.37 2.24 -3.87
CA ASP A 213 8.87 2.13 -2.50
C ASP A 213 8.20 0.98 -1.71
N THR A 214 7.04 0.46 -2.15
CA THR A 214 6.22 -0.49 -1.37
C THR A 214 5.94 -1.83 -2.07
N ALA A 215 6.52 -2.07 -3.25
CA ALA A 215 6.35 -3.33 -3.98
C ALA A 215 6.74 -4.53 -3.11
N PHE A 216 5.88 -5.54 -3.05
CA PHE A 216 6.10 -6.76 -2.26
C PHE A 216 7.29 -7.60 -2.75
N ALA A 217 7.65 -7.49 -4.02
CA ALA A 217 8.84 -8.10 -4.61
C ALA A 217 9.47 -7.16 -5.64
N THR A 218 10.80 -7.00 -5.58
CA THR A 218 11.59 -6.23 -6.53
C THR A 218 12.79 -7.05 -6.97
N THR A 219 12.95 -7.24 -8.26
CA THR A 219 14.14 -7.86 -8.86
C THR A 219 15.19 -6.80 -9.09
N LEU A 220 16.37 -6.95 -8.48
CA LEU A 220 17.49 -6.03 -8.63
C LEU A 220 18.39 -6.45 -9.81
N SER A 221 18.58 -7.76 -9.99
CA SER A 221 19.38 -8.32 -11.09
C SER A 221 18.90 -9.72 -11.44
N GLY A 222 19.30 -10.24 -12.60
CA GLY A 222 18.96 -11.55 -13.12
C GLY A 222 17.60 -11.59 -13.83
N ALA A 223 17.10 -12.81 -14.09
CA ALA A 223 15.85 -13.02 -14.80
C ALA A 223 15.00 -14.07 -14.08
N LEU A 224 13.73 -13.72 -13.84
CA LEU A 224 12.76 -14.59 -13.20
C LEU A 224 11.33 -14.20 -13.60
N THR A 225 10.40 -15.13 -13.39
CA THR A 225 8.95 -14.87 -13.41
C THR A 225 8.34 -15.30 -12.09
N MET A 226 7.17 -14.80 -11.79
CA MET A 226 6.40 -15.18 -10.59
C MET A 226 5.07 -15.79 -11.03
N PRO A 227 5.03 -17.11 -11.24
CA PRO A 227 3.83 -17.80 -11.72
C PRO A 227 2.73 -17.93 -10.66
N GLU A 228 3.08 -17.84 -9.36
CA GLU A 228 2.13 -18.09 -8.29
C GLU A 228 2.35 -17.12 -7.14
N LEU A 229 1.24 -16.54 -6.66
CA LEU A 229 1.15 -15.70 -5.47
C LEU A 229 -0.10 -16.11 -4.70
N MET A 230 0.07 -16.46 -3.44
CA MET A 230 -1.04 -16.69 -2.51
C MET A 230 -0.86 -15.78 -1.30
N VAL A 231 -1.96 -15.16 -0.87
CA VAL A 231 -1.99 -14.31 0.33
C VAL A 231 -3.15 -14.76 1.22
N PHE A 232 -2.90 -14.80 2.51
CA PHE A 232 -3.88 -15.13 3.53
C PHE A 232 -3.83 -14.06 4.62
N ALA A 233 -4.99 -13.56 5.04
CA ALA A 233 -5.09 -12.63 6.14
C ALA A 233 -6.46 -12.75 6.82
N VAL A 234 -6.47 -13.04 8.11
CA VAL A 234 -7.69 -13.14 8.93
C VAL A 234 -7.50 -12.46 10.27
N THR A 235 -8.58 -12.12 10.92
CA THR A 235 -8.59 -11.59 12.29
C THR A 235 -9.56 -12.38 13.16
N ASP A 236 -9.27 -12.48 14.45
CA ASP A 236 -10.16 -13.10 15.41
C ASP A 236 -11.45 -12.28 15.53
N GLY A 237 -12.59 -12.97 15.59
CA GLY A 237 -13.92 -12.39 15.74
C GLY A 237 -14.46 -11.79 14.45
N ASP A 238 -15.55 -11.02 14.60
CA ASP A 238 -16.22 -10.38 13.48
C ASP A 238 -15.36 -9.23 12.90
N LEU A 239 -15.40 -9.08 11.58
CA LEU A 239 -14.79 -7.94 10.92
C LEU A 239 -15.55 -6.66 11.33
N PRO A 240 -14.83 -5.56 11.59
CA PRO A 240 -15.45 -4.28 11.87
C PRO A 240 -16.26 -3.78 10.66
N ILE A 241 -17.34 -3.07 10.93
CA ILE A 241 -18.07 -2.34 9.90
C ILE A 241 -17.33 -1.02 9.68
N ASP A 242 -16.87 -0.79 8.45
CA ASP A 242 -16.24 0.46 8.07
C ASP A 242 -17.27 1.37 7.40
N ASP A 243 -17.55 2.50 7.99
CA ASP A 243 -18.46 3.52 7.44
C ASP A 243 -17.79 4.41 6.38
N HIS A 244 -16.48 4.28 6.19
CA HIS A 244 -15.61 5.07 5.33
C HIS A 244 -15.61 6.58 5.64
N PHE A 245 -16.15 6.98 6.78
CA PHE A 245 -16.26 8.37 7.21
C PHE A 245 -15.39 8.67 8.44
N GLU A 246 -15.35 7.77 9.42
CA GLU A 246 -14.51 7.90 10.60
C GLU A 246 -13.02 7.99 10.25
N LEU A 247 -12.26 8.75 11.07
CA LEU A 247 -10.82 8.82 10.97
C LEU A 247 -10.19 7.57 11.59
N VAL A 248 -9.57 6.75 10.76
CA VAL A 248 -8.90 5.51 11.16
C VAL A 248 -7.40 5.67 11.04
N SER A 249 -6.66 5.18 12.03
CA SER A 249 -5.19 5.11 12.00
C SER A 249 -4.73 3.66 12.07
N LEU A 250 -3.73 3.32 11.25
CA LEU A 250 -3.06 2.02 11.35
C LEU A 250 -2.00 2.11 12.44
N GLY A 251 -2.08 1.20 13.41
CA GLY A 251 -1.06 1.06 14.44
C GLY A 251 0.28 0.57 13.87
N GLY A 252 1.33 0.63 14.71
CA GLY A 252 2.68 0.16 14.38
C GLY A 252 3.51 1.18 13.58
N SER A 253 4.76 1.34 13.98
CA SER A 253 5.75 2.20 13.31
C SER A 253 6.70 1.34 12.49
N VAL A 254 6.94 1.69 11.24
CA VAL A 254 8.10 1.17 10.49
C VAL A 254 9.29 2.00 10.94
N ALA A 255 10.27 1.37 11.60
CA ALA A 255 11.55 2.02 11.86
C ALA A 255 12.19 2.38 10.51
N THR A 256 12.50 3.65 10.32
CA THR A 256 13.20 4.18 9.13
C THR A 256 14.68 3.86 9.20
#